data_9fc463c3c21016b2ee81e88425eca855
#
_entry.id   9fc463c3c21016b2ee81e88425eca855
#
_cell.length_a   1.000
_cell.length_b   1.000
_cell.length_c   1.000
_cell.angle_alpha   90.00
_cell.angle_beta   90.00
_cell.angle_gamma   90.00
#
_symmetry.space_group_name_H-M   'P 1'
#
loop_
_entity.id
_entity.type
_entity.pdbx_description
1 polymer ?
#
loop_
_entity_poly.entity_id
_entity_poly.type
_entity_poly.pdbx_seq_one_letter_code
_entity_poly.pdbx_strand_id
1 'polypeptide(L)'
;MENNTGLKSLGFKRNKNMKRFFLLIALSVYAVTAYAQTGTWSGEIETQGTKLSLVFHLDGDKPTMDSPDQSVRGIPISVERNAFGKVKISIPSISAGYEGILFGNNIVGSFTQMGMSLPLTLQPGEVKLSRPQTPHEPFPYSTEEVSFNNGGVTLKGTLVLPEGCSRQTPVLLFITGSGRQNRDEEIFEHRPFAVIADAFAREGIATLRYDDRGAGESTGVFADATIADFRDDALSGVNYLKNRFDKVGVIGHSEGGTIAMMLAAGNQVDFAISLAGMAVSGAETLVWQNRIALAAAGFTQPVIDTYCKAIGESFEVITHGGRMPQADALDLPDVLKKNFLAVLNQIQSPYMKQFIATDVRPSLGTVGCPVLALNGTMDNQVECNSNLEALRGGLRDNPVSRIVPVEGVNHLFQHCKTGAVTEYRDIEETFAPEVLEIMTDWLSAFK
;
A
#
# COMPACT_ATOMS: atom_id res chain seq x y z
N MET A 1 -8.67 -96.65 -26.44
CA MET A 1 -9.25 -95.69 -27.34
C MET A 1 -8.94 -94.33 -26.84
N GLU A 2 -7.91 -93.87 -27.27
CA GLU A 2 -7.42 -92.72 -27.98
C GLU A 2 -8.42 -91.55 -28.05
N ASN A 3 -8.03 -90.39 -27.58
CA ASN A 3 -8.00 -89.21 -28.43
C ASN A 3 -7.14 -88.10 -27.80
N ASN A 4 -6.15 -87.81 -28.55
CA ASN A 4 -5.13 -86.80 -28.45
C ASN A 4 -5.68 -85.48 -29.04
N THR A 5 -5.64 -84.38 -28.37
CA THR A 5 -5.79 -83.08 -29.01
C THR A 5 -4.75 -82.10 -28.46
N GLY A 6 -3.81 -81.77 -29.33
CA GLY A 6 -2.68 -80.87 -29.05
C GLY A 6 -3.09 -79.46 -28.89
N LEU A 7 -2.49 -78.79 -27.86
CA LEU A 7 -2.49 -77.32 -27.71
C LEU A 7 -1.30 -76.78 -28.48
N LYS A 8 -1.59 -76.00 -29.57
CA LYS A 8 -0.64 -75.19 -30.29
C LYS A 8 -0.28 -73.98 -29.42
N SER A 9 1.02 -73.81 -29.03
CA SER A 9 1.53 -72.63 -28.47
C SER A 9 1.52 -71.42 -29.42
N LEU A 10 0.69 -70.44 -29.17
CA LEU A 10 0.71 -69.12 -29.83
C LEU A 10 1.88 -68.30 -29.29
N GLY A 11 2.99 -68.26 -30.04
CA GLY A 11 4.13 -67.37 -29.76
C GLY A 11 3.72 -65.90 -29.99
N PHE A 12 3.63 -65.15 -28.89
CA PHE A 12 3.51 -63.71 -28.96
C PHE A 12 4.83 -63.09 -29.46
N LYS A 13 4.90 -62.70 -30.71
CA LYS A 13 5.97 -61.85 -31.24
C LYS A 13 5.84 -60.48 -30.56
N ARG A 14 6.72 -60.21 -29.61
CA ARG A 14 6.88 -58.90 -28.93
C ARG A 14 7.17 -57.84 -29.98
N ASN A 15 6.15 -57.05 -30.34
CA ASN A 15 6.23 -56.01 -31.37
C ASN A 15 7.11 -54.85 -30.87
N LYS A 16 8.32 -54.70 -31.43
CA LYS A 16 9.27 -53.60 -31.13
C LYS A 16 8.65 -52.21 -31.34
N ASN A 17 7.61 -52.12 -32.17
CA ASN A 17 6.92 -50.85 -32.44
C ASN A 17 6.01 -50.40 -31.31
N MET A 18 5.49 -51.31 -30.50
CA MET A 18 4.65 -50.97 -29.34
C MET A 18 5.49 -50.34 -28.21
N LYS A 19 6.75 -50.78 -28.02
CA LYS A 19 7.64 -50.14 -27.06
C LYS A 19 8.04 -48.71 -27.49
N ARG A 20 8.22 -48.47 -28.78
CA ARG A 20 8.50 -47.12 -29.31
C ARG A 20 7.30 -46.20 -29.21
N PHE A 21 6.07 -46.74 -29.40
CA PHE A 21 4.83 -45.99 -29.27
C PHE A 21 4.57 -45.56 -27.82
N PHE A 22 4.77 -46.45 -26.84
CA PHE A 22 4.68 -46.09 -25.43
C PHE A 22 5.80 -45.13 -24.98
N LEU A 23 7.00 -45.22 -25.54
CA LEU A 23 8.10 -44.29 -25.26
C LEU A 23 7.82 -42.89 -25.82
N LEU A 24 7.22 -42.78 -27.00
CA LEU A 24 6.82 -41.53 -27.63
C LEU A 24 5.64 -40.86 -26.89
N ILE A 25 4.67 -41.65 -26.42
CA ILE A 25 3.57 -41.13 -25.56
C ILE A 25 4.12 -40.67 -24.23
N ALA A 26 5.01 -41.42 -23.60
CA ALA A 26 5.64 -41.00 -22.34
C ALA A 26 6.50 -39.74 -22.50
N LEU A 27 7.24 -39.59 -23.60
CA LEU A 27 8.01 -38.40 -23.93
C LEU A 27 7.12 -37.19 -24.26
N SER A 28 5.99 -37.39 -24.95
CA SER A 28 5.03 -36.31 -25.23
C SER A 28 4.26 -35.84 -23.99
N VAL A 29 3.90 -36.75 -23.09
CA VAL A 29 3.30 -36.44 -21.81
C VAL A 29 4.33 -35.72 -20.91
N TYR A 30 5.61 -36.12 -20.95
CA TYR A 30 6.68 -35.50 -20.20
C TYR A 30 6.98 -34.05 -20.68
N ALA A 31 6.96 -33.83 -21.99
CA ALA A 31 7.13 -32.50 -22.57
C ALA A 31 5.94 -31.58 -22.24
N VAL A 32 4.70 -32.11 -22.28
CA VAL A 32 3.49 -31.34 -21.94
C VAL A 32 3.46 -30.99 -20.45
N THR A 33 3.87 -31.90 -19.55
CA THR A 33 3.90 -31.59 -18.09
C THR A 33 5.04 -30.64 -17.70
N ALA A 34 6.18 -30.68 -18.40
CA ALA A 34 7.28 -29.75 -18.16
C ALA A 34 6.93 -28.31 -18.64
N TYR A 35 6.22 -28.20 -19.77
CA TYR A 35 5.70 -26.92 -20.26
C TYR A 35 4.54 -26.38 -19.43
N ALA A 36 3.73 -27.25 -18.83
CA ALA A 36 2.57 -26.84 -18.04
C ALA A 36 2.90 -26.18 -16.69
N GLN A 37 4.18 -26.11 -16.30
CA GLN A 37 4.62 -25.50 -15.03
C GLN A 37 5.60 -24.33 -15.27
N THR A 38 5.60 -23.78 -16.48
CA THR A 38 6.29 -22.53 -16.83
C THR A 38 5.26 -21.41 -16.91
N GLY A 39 5.69 -20.18 -17.08
CA GLY A 39 4.83 -19.01 -17.13
C GLY A 39 4.56 -18.39 -15.78
N THR A 40 3.58 -17.52 -15.76
CA THR A 40 3.11 -16.85 -14.56
C THR A 40 2.00 -17.67 -13.92
N TRP A 41 2.06 -17.82 -12.61
CA TRP A 41 1.09 -18.52 -11.78
C TRP A 41 0.72 -17.65 -10.59
N SER A 42 -0.56 -17.57 -10.27
CA SER A 42 -1.02 -16.77 -9.13
C SER A 42 -2.04 -17.49 -8.27
N GLY A 43 -2.12 -17.08 -7.03
CA GLY A 43 -3.11 -17.56 -6.06
C GLY A 43 -3.17 -16.68 -4.86
N GLU A 44 -4.12 -16.95 -3.98
CA GLU A 44 -4.37 -16.15 -2.78
C GLU A 44 -4.17 -16.98 -1.52
N ILE A 45 -3.49 -16.40 -0.54
CA ILE A 45 -3.46 -16.90 0.83
C ILE A 45 -4.36 -16.02 1.70
N GLU A 46 -4.99 -16.61 2.71
CA GLU A 46 -5.77 -15.87 3.69
C GLU A 46 -5.05 -15.93 5.05
N THR A 47 -4.78 -14.77 5.62
CA THR A 47 -4.17 -14.65 6.94
C THR A 47 -4.83 -13.52 7.72
N GLN A 48 -5.26 -13.81 8.95
CA GLN A 48 -5.92 -12.85 9.85
C GLN A 48 -7.11 -12.10 9.21
N GLY A 49 -7.87 -12.79 8.35
CA GLY A 49 -9.03 -12.20 7.65
C GLY A 49 -8.68 -11.34 6.44
N THR A 50 -7.40 -11.24 6.09
CA THR A 50 -6.93 -10.52 4.90
C THR A 50 -6.46 -11.51 3.85
N LYS A 51 -6.87 -11.30 2.60
CA LYS A 51 -6.37 -12.05 1.44
C LYS A 51 -5.14 -11.35 0.88
N LEU A 52 -4.11 -12.13 0.57
CA LEU A 52 -2.90 -11.67 -0.08
C LEU A 52 -2.66 -12.47 -1.36
N SER A 53 -2.52 -11.77 -2.47
CA SER A 53 -2.16 -12.36 -3.76
C SER A 53 -0.66 -12.64 -3.82
N LEU A 54 -0.32 -13.83 -4.29
CA LEU A 54 1.04 -14.21 -4.60
C LEU A 54 1.12 -14.56 -6.09
N VAL A 55 2.06 -13.93 -6.80
CA VAL A 55 2.30 -14.15 -8.23
C VAL A 55 3.70 -14.71 -8.41
N PHE A 56 3.81 -15.85 -9.07
CA PHE A 56 5.07 -16.54 -9.31
C PHE A 56 5.38 -16.52 -10.81
N HIS A 57 6.45 -15.84 -11.18
CA HIS A 57 6.99 -15.82 -12.54
C HIS A 57 8.01 -16.94 -12.65
N LEU A 58 7.57 -18.09 -13.15
CA LEU A 58 8.36 -19.33 -13.16
C LEU A 58 9.22 -19.51 -14.41
N ASP A 59 9.19 -18.54 -15.33
CA ASP A 59 9.98 -18.55 -16.56
C ASP A 59 11.36 -17.93 -16.42
N GLY A 60 12.26 -18.28 -17.37
CA GLY A 60 13.57 -17.69 -17.48
C GLY A 60 14.60 -18.18 -16.45
N ASP A 61 15.79 -17.59 -16.52
CA ASP A 61 16.94 -17.95 -15.69
C ASP A 61 16.88 -17.34 -14.28
N LYS A 62 15.97 -16.39 -14.06
CA LYS A 62 15.79 -15.67 -12.79
C LYS A 62 14.31 -15.60 -12.43
N PRO A 63 13.73 -16.70 -11.95
CA PRO A 63 12.33 -16.69 -11.53
C PRO A 63 12.14 -15.77 -10.31
N THR A 64 10.96 -15.13 -10.26
CA THR A 64 10.61 -14.18 -9.20
C THR A 64 9.21 -14.42 -8.64
N MET A 65 8.96 -13.86 -7.46
CA MET A 65 7.64 -13.78 -6.86
C MET A 65 7.29 -12.30 -6.63
N ASP A 66 6.03 -11.96 -6.86
CA ASP A 66 5.44 -10.69 -6.49
C ASP A 66 4.38 -10.89 -5.39
N SER A 67 4.22 -9.90 -4.54
CA SER A 67 3.08 -9.74 -3.65
C SER A 67 2.44 -8.37 -3.95
N PRO A 68 1.53 -8.30 -4.94
CA PRO A 68 0.96 -7.04 -5.41
C PRO A 68 0.26 -6.26 -4.31
N ASP A 69 -0.46 -6.97 -3.44
CA ASP A 69 -1.21 -6.38 -2.32
C ASP A 69 -0.31 -5.69 -1.28
N GLN A 70 0.98 -6.01 -1.29
CA GLN A 70 2.01 -5.41 -0.43
C GLN A 70 2.95 -4.48 -1.22
N SER A 71 2.63 -4.20 -2.50
CA SER A 71 3.47 -3.41 -3.43
C SER A 71 4.90 -3.94 -3.57
N VAL A 72 5.10 -5.25 -3.36
CA VAL A 72 6.41 -5.90 -3.46
C VAL A 72 6.48 -6.69 -4.76
N ARG A 73 7.52 -6.44 -5.56
CA ARG A 73 7.75 -7.11 -6.85
C ARG A 73 9.18 -7.61 -6.99
N GLY A 74 9.34 -8.66 -7.80
CA GLY A 74 10.65 -9.14 -8.22
C GLY A 74 11.45 -9.84 -7.12
N ILE A 75 10.82 -10.43 -6.11
CA ILE A 75 11.51 -11.20 -5.07
C ILE A 75 12.16 -12.42 -5.73
N PRO A 76 13.49 -12.60 -5.66
CA PRO A 76 14.15 -13.77 -6.24
C PRO A 76 13.70 -15.06 -5.57
N ILE A 77 13.40 -16.07 -6.39
CA ILE A 77 13.00 -17.41 -5.94
C ILE A 77 13.86 -18.48 -6.59
N SER A 78 13.87 -19.68 -6.01
CA SER A 78 14.35 -20.87 -6.68
C SER A 78 13.22 -21.87 -6.86
N VAL A 79 13.22 -22.57 -8.01
CA VAL A 79 12.12 -23.48 -8.39
C VAL A 79 12.68 -24.85 -8.73
N GLU A 80 12.20 -25.87 -8.02
CA GLU A 80 12.48 -27.27 -8.30
C GLU A 80 11.21 -27.95 -8.84
N ARG A 81 11.36 -28.74 -9.91
CA ARG A 81 10.24 -29.45 -10.55
C ARG A 81 10.61 -30.91 -10.74
N ASN A 82 9.63 -31.79 -10.64
CA ASN A 82 9.83 -33.19 -10.95
C ASN A 82 8.86 -33.73 -12.00
N ALA A 83 9.15 -34.92 -12.48
CA ALA A 83 8.39 -35.62 -13.53
C ALA A 83 6.93 -35.95 -13.16
N PHE A 84 6.57 -35.84 -11.88
CA PHE A 84 5.23 -36.16 -11.39
C PHE A 84 4.38 -34.92 -11.13
N GLY A 85 4.82 -33.77 -11.65
CA GLY A 85 4.09 -32.51 -11.51
C GLY A 85 4.27 -31.82 -10.15
N LYS A 86 5.21 -32.26 -9.32
CA LYS A 86 5.53 -31.58 -8.07
C LYS A 86 6.37 -30.32 -8.35
N VAL A 87 5.96 -29.20 -7.78
CA VAL A 87 6.67 -27.93 -7.78
C VAL A 87 7.05 -27.57 -6.36
N LYS A 88 8.32 -27.21 -6.16
CA LYS A 88 8.82 -26.67 -4.90
C LYS A 88 9.48 -25.31 -5.19
N ILE A 89 9.04 -24.29 -4.48
CA ILE A 89 9.55 -22.92 -4.60
C ILE A 89 10.16 -22.54 -3.24
N SER A 90 11.37 -21.98 -3.27
CA SER A 90 12.02 -21.43 -2.10
C SER A 90 12.20 -19.93 -2.25
N ILE A 91 11.90 -19.16 -1.19
CA ILE A 91 11.92 -17.69 -1.15
C ILE A 91 12.78 -17.27 0.06
N PRO A 92 14.13 -17.33 -0.07
CA PRO A 92 15.02 -17.18 1.09
C PRO A 92 14.94 -15.82 1.76
N SER A 93 14.73 -14.74 1.00
CA SER A 93 14.72 -13.36 1.51
C SER A 93 13.64 -13.10 2.56
N ILE A 94 12.55 -13.89 2.54
CA ILE A 94 11.43 -13.78 3.49
C ILE A 94 11.22 -15.05 4.30
N SER A 95 12.19 -16.00 4.26
CA SER A 95 12.12 -17.29 4.95
C SER A 95 10.81 -18.05 4.64
N ALA A 96 10.40 -18.04 3.36
CA ALA A 96 9.17 -18.66 2.90
C ALA A 96 9.42 -19.72 1.83
N GLY A 97 8.41 -20.55 1.57
CA GLY A 97 8.42 -21.55 0.52
C GLY A 97 7.03 -21.99 0.12
N TYR A 98 6.93 -22.63 -1.04
CA TYR A 98 5.70 -23.26 -1.52
C TYR A 98 6.00 -24.68 -2.01
N GLU A 99 5.15 -25.62 -1.65
CA GLU A 99 5.17 -26.96 -2.22
C GLU A 99 3.78 -27.34 -2.74
N GLY A 100 3.69 -27.75 -4.01
CA GLY A 100 2.43 -28.13 -4.62
C GLY A 100 2.58 -29.20 -5.70
N ILE A 101 1.46 -29.70 -6.15
CA ILE A 101 1.35 -30.70 -7.23
C ILE A 101 0.38 -30.18 -8.29
N LEU A 102 0.75 -30.32 -9.55
CA LEU A 102 -0.13 -30.03 -10.68
C LEU A 102 -1.32 -30.99 -10.68
N PHE A 103 -2.51 -30.43 -10.55
CA PHE A 103 -3.76 -31.14 -10.60
C PHE A 103 -4.72 -30.43 -11.57
N GLY A 104 -5.01 -31.08 -12.71
CA GLY A 104 -5.71 -30.41 -13.80
C GLY A 104 -4.91 -29.22 -14.34
N ASN A 105 -5.50 -28.03 -14.29
CA ASN A 105 -4.89 -26.78 -14.73
C ASN A 105 -4.33 -25.93 -13.57
N ASN A 106 -4.34 -26.46 -12.35
CA ASN A 106 -3.91 -25.75 -11.13
C ASN A 106 -2.74 -26.46 -10.46
N ILE A 107 -1.93 -25.73 -9.70
CA ILE A 107 -0.95 -26.32 -8.78
C ILE A 107 -1.54 -26.16 -7.36
N VAL A 108 -1.90 -27.29 -6.76
CA VAL A 108 -2.51 -27.34 -5.42
C VAL A 108 -1.43 -27.65 -4.40
N GLY A 109 -1.31 -26.82 -3.38
CA GLY A 109 -0.24 -26.96 -2.41
C GLY A 109 -0.39 -26.12 -1.16
N SER A 110 0.76 -25.85 -0.52
CA SER A 110 0.83 -25.05 0.70
C SER A 110 1.99 -24.07 0.65
N PHE A 111 1.71 -22.84 1.04
CA PHE A 111 2.69 -21.78 1.28
C PHE A 111 3.10 -21.83 2.75
N THR A 112 4.41 -21.77 3.01
CA THR A 112 4.96 -21.81 4.36
C THR A 112 5.78 -20.57 4.62
N GLN A 113 5.57 -19.92 5.77
CA GLN A 113 6.37 -18.79 6.22
C GLN A 113 6.43 -18.76 7.75
N MET A 114 7.62 -18.57 8.32
CA MET A 114 7.85 -18.49 9.78
C MET A 114 7.17 -19.60 10.58
N GLY A 115 7.16 -20.83 10.05
CA GLY A 115 6.56 -22.01 10.69
C GLY A 115 5.04 -22.12 10.54
N MET A 116 4.38 -21.17 9.92
CA MET A 116 2.97 -21.27 9.52
C MET A 116 2.87 -21.94 8.15
N SER A 117 1.81 -22.73 7.93
CA SER A 117 1.50 -23.34 6.64
C SER A 117 0.07 -22.99 6.26
N LEU A 118 -0.07 -22.36 5.10
CA LEU A 118 -1.34 -21.88 4.56
C LEU A 118 -1.64 -22.62 3.26
N PRO A 119 -2.88 -23.09 3.02
CA PRO A 119 -3.25 -23.68 1.74
C PRO A 119 -3.14 -22.62 0.64
N LEU A 120 -2.58 -23.00 -0.51
CA LEU A 120 -2.45 -22.12 -1.66
C LEU A 120 -2.64 -22.95 -2.94
N THR A 121 -3.62 -22.56 -3.73
CA THR A 121 -3.83 -23.11 -5.07
C THR A 121 -3.41 -22.06 -6.10
N LEU A 122 -2.44 -22.39 -6.93
CA LEU A 122 -1.98 -21.53 -8.01
C LEU A 122 -2.76 -21.86 -9.30
N GLN A 123 -3.19 -20.81 -9.97
CA GLN A 123 -3.81 -20.84 -11.29
C GLN A 123 -2.89 -20.24 -12.34
N PRO A 124 -2.93 -20.66 -13.61
CA PRO A 124 -2.15 -20.03 -14.66
C PRO A 124 -2.58 -18.58 -14.88
N GLY A 125 -1.59 -17.70 -15.06
CA GLY A 125 -1.80 -16.27 -15.28
C GLY A 125 -1.67 -15.46 -14.00
N GLU A 126 -1.88 -14.17 -14.13
CA GLU A 126 -1.88 -13.19 -13.06
C GLU A 126 -3.32 -12.81 -12.71
N VAL A 127 -3.67 -12.83 -11.45
CA VAL A 127 -4.94 -12.25 -11.00
C VAL A 127 -4.75 -10.74 -11.04
N LYS A 128 -5.44 -10.07 -11.96
CA LYS A 128 -5.47 -8.61 -12.03
C LYS A 128 -6.70 -8.10 -11.31
N LEU A 129 -6.49 -7.17 -10.39
CA LEU A 129 -7.58 -6.45 -9.76
C LEU A 129 -8.16 -5.43 -10.75
N SER A 130 -9.48 -5.23 -10.72
CA SER A 130 -10.12 -4.21 -11.56
C SER A 130 -9.88 -2.83 -10.95
N ARG A 131 -9.22 -1.94 -11.71
CA ARG A 131 -8.93 -0.55 -11.32
C ARG A 131 -9.25 0.39 -12.47
N PRO A 132 -10.55 0.58 -12.77
CA PRO A 132 -11.00 1.25 -14.00
C PRO A 132 -10.60 2.73 -14.10
N GLN A 133 -10.29 3.37 -12.95
CA GLN A 133 -9.87 4.77 -12.91
C GLN A 133 -8.37 4.97 -13.17
N THR A 134 -7.56 3.89 -13.22
CA THR A 134 -6.12 4.04 -13.51
C THR A 134 -5.93 4.68 -14.89
N PRO A 135 -5.23 5.82 -14.99
CA PRO A 135 -5.04 6.51 -16.26
C PRO A 135 -4.21 5.68 -17.24
N HIS A 136 -4.59 5.71 -18.52
CA HIS A 136 -3.91 5.02 -19.62
C HIS A 136 -3.61 5.96 -20.78
N GLU A 137 -2.49 5.71 -21.46
CA GLU A 137 -2.15 6.43 -22.68
C GLU A 137 -3.18 6.18 -23.82
N PRO A 138 -3.39 7.16 -24.74
CA PRO A 138 -2.71 8.46 -24.81
C PRO A 138 -3.29 9.49 -23.84
N PHE A 139 -2.38 10.23 -23.17
CA PHE A 139 -2.77 11.31 -22.27
C PHE A 139 -2.97 12.64 -23.02
N PRO A 140 -3.93 13.50 -22.61
CA PRO A 140 -4.09 14.86 -23.17
C PRO A 140 -3.09 15.87 -22.55
N TYR A 141 -2.07 15.41 -21.87
CA TYR A 141 -1.03 16.19 -21.19
C TYR A 141 0.33 15.53 -21.39
N SER A 142 1.42 16.23 -21.09
CA SER A 142 2.76 15.68 -21.13
C SER A 142 3.27 15.33 -19.74
N THR A 143 4.24 14.42 -19.68
CA THR A 143 4.91 14.02 -18.44
C THR A 143 6.43 14.17 -18.59
N GLU A 144 7.08 14.58 -17.50
CA GLU A 144 8.54 14.66 -17.39
C GLU A 144 9.02 13.86 -16.19
N GLU A 145 9.98 12.96 -16.38
CA GLU A 145 10.72 12.36 -15.27
C GLU A 145 11.71 13.38 -14.71
N VAL A 146 11.59 13.67 -13.42
CA VAL A 146 12.37 14.70 -12.75
C VAL A 146 13.11 14.16 -11.54
N SER A 147 14.11 14.91 -11.08
CA SER A 147 14.79 14.63 -9.83
C SER A 147 15.12 15.91 -9.09
N PHE A 148 15.05 15.84 -7.77
CA PHE A 148 15.46 16.92 -6.87
C PHE A 148 16.16 16.32 -5.64
N ASN A 149 16.87 17.15 -4.87
CA ASN A 149 17.73 16.64 -3.80
C ASN A 149 17.38 17.25 -2.46
N ASN A 150 17.41 16.41 -1.43
CA ASN A 150 17.45 16.83 -0.03
C ASN A 150 18.74 16.28 0.60
N GLY A 151 19.73 17.17 0.81
CA GLY A 151 21.05 16.75 1.27
C GLY A 151 21.68 15.69 0.34
N GLY A 152 21.97 14.50 0.90
CA GLY A 152 22.53 13.36 0.15
C GLY A 152 21.48 12.44 -0.50
N VAL A 153 20.19 12.75 -0.40
CA VAL A 153 19.09 11.96 -0.95
C VAL A 153 18.65 12.58 -2.27
N THR A 154 18.60 11.76 -3.34
CA THR A 154 18.00 12.13 -4.63
C THR A 154 16.61 11.53 -4.71
N LEU A 155 15.60 12.39 -4.85
CA LEU A 155 14.20 12.05 -4.98
C LEU A 155 13.81 12.07 -6.45
N LYS A 156 13.15 11.03 -6.92
CA LYS A 156 12.70 10.83 -8.30
C LYS A 156 11.19 10.97 -8.37
N GLY A 157 10.71 11.60 -9.44
CA GLY A 157 9.28 11.82 -9.58
C GLY A 157 8.86 12.10 -11.01
N THR A 158 7.54 12.11 -11.21
CA THR A 158 6.88 12.43 -12.48
C THR A 158 6.17 13.77 -12.33
N LEU A 159 6.59 14.74 -13.14
CA LEU A 159 5.92 16.04 -13.29
C LEU A 159 4.94 15.94 -14.45
N VAL A 160 3.66 16.17 -14.16
CA VAL A 160 2.56 16.19 -15.15
C VAL A 160 2.30 17.64 -15.53
N LEU A 161 2.29 17.90 -16.83
CA LEU A 161 2.14 19.24 -17.40
C LEU A 161 0.89 19.27 -18.30
N PRO A 162 -0.18 20.00 -17.92
CA PRO A 162 -1.37 20.15 -18.73
C PRO A 162 -1.06 20.83 -20.05
N GLU A 163 -1.98 20.73 -21.02
CA GLU A 163 -1.88 21.46 -22.27
C GLU A 163 -1.81 22.97 -22.03
N GLY A 164 -0.91 23.66 -22.73
CA GLY A 164 -0.69 25.09 -22.54
C GLY A 164 -0.03 25.49 -21.22
N CYS A 165 0.60 24.54 -20.53
CA CYS A 165 1.27 24.80 -19.26
C CYS A 165 2.29 25.95 -19.37
N SER A 166 2.26 26.84 -18.41
CA SER A 166 3.16 27.99 -18.31
C SER A 166 3.63 28.19 -16.88
N ARG A 167 4.46 29.20 -16.63
CA ARG A 167 4.91 29.57 -15.31
C ARG A 167 3.76 29.98 -14.36
N GLN A 168 2.68 30.51 -14.90
CA GLN A 168 1.47 30.91 -14.14
C GLN A 168 0.54 29.73 -13.82
N THR A 169 0.72 28.56 -14.46
CA THR A 169 -0.06 27.38 -14.17
C THR A 169 0.13 26.96 -12.70
N PRO A 170 -0.95 26.78 -11.92
CA PRO A 170 -0.82 26.30 -10.56
C PRO A 170 -0.27 24.87 -10.56
N VAL A 171 0.65 24.57 -9.63
CA VAL A 171 1.25 23.24 -9.49
C VAL A 171 1.13 22.74 -8.06
N LEU A 172 0.89 21.44 -7.87
CA LEU A 172 0.89 20.80 -6.57
C LEU A 172 1.99 19.73 -6.50
N LEU A 173 2.74 19.74 -5.38
CA LEU A 173 3.53 18.60 -4.95
C LEU A 173 2.64 17.63 -4.19
N PHE A 174 2.72 16.35 -4.50
CA PHE A 174 2.02 15.27 -3.80
C PHE A 174 2.90 14.70 -2.70
N ILE A 175 2.33 14.49 -1.52
CA ILE A 175 3.02 13.98 -0.32
C ILE A 175 2.27 12.74 0.16
N THR A 176 2.94 11.61 0.14
CA THR A 176 2.38 10.29 0.47
C THR A 176 2.08 10.15 1.98
N GLY A 177 1.22 9.19 2.30
CA GLY A 177 0.94 8.78 3.67
C GLY A 177 2.10 8.00 4.30
N SER A 178 1.89 7.53 5.53
CA SER A 178 2.87 6.78 6.29
C SER A 178 3.26 5.46 5.62
N GLY A 179 4.51 5.06 5.79
CA GLY A 179 5.07 3.87 5.15
C GLY A 179 5.94 4.20 3.95
N ARG A 180 6.61 3.19 3.41
CA ARG A 180 7.46 3.32 2.23
C ARG A 180 6.60 3.31 0.98
N GLN A 181 6.35 4.46 0.39
CA GLN A 181 5.44 4.64 -0.74
C GLN A 181 6.17 4.97 -2.04
N ASN A 182 5.61 4.49 -3.17
CA ASN A 182 5.99 5.01 -4.48
C ASN A 182 5.18 6.30 -4.79
N ARG A 183 5.54 6.97 -5.88
CA ARG A 183 4.94 8.24 -6.32
C ARG A 183 3.43 8.19 -6.56
N ASP A 184 2.84 6.99 -6.72
CA ASP A 184 1.41 6.79 -6.96
C ASP A 184 0.64 6.43 -5.69
N GLU A 185 1.35 6.26 -4.54
CA GLU A 185 0.78 5.76 -3.28
C GLU A 185 0.04 4.43 -3.52
N GLU A 186 0.71 3.52 -4.25
CA GLU A 186 0.10 2.28 -4.73
C GLU A 186 -0.20 1.30 -3.60
N ILE A 187 -1.46 0.93 -3.47
CA ILE A 187 -1.95 -0.10 -2.53
C ILE A 187 -3.00 -0.98 -3.22
N PHE A 188 -2.87 -2.30 -3.18
CA PHE A 188 -3.79 -3.24 -3.86
C PHE A 188 -4.03 -2.87 -5.34
N GLU A 189 -3.01 -2.46 -6.07
CA GLU A 189 -3.04 -1.95 -7.45
C GLU A 189 -3.86 -0.65 -7.65
N HIS A 190 -4.44 -0.08 -6.60
CA HIS A 190 -4.92 1.30 -6.66
C HIS A 190 -3.75 2.26 -6.75
N ARG A 191 -3.91 3.30 -7.56
CA ARG A 191 -2.93 4.37 -7.73
C ARG A 191 -3.60 5.73 -7.54
N PRO A 192 -4.01 6.05 -6.30
CA PRO A 192 -4.81 7.25 -6.04
C PRO A 192 -4.14 8.52 -6.53
N PHE A 193 -2.84 8.68 -6.33
CA PHE A 193 -2.13 9.87 -6.79
C PHE A 193 -2.05 9.98 -8.31
N ALA A 194 -1.98 8.86 -9.05
CA ALA A 194 -2.08 8.90 -10.50
C ALA A 194 -3.47 9.35 -10.97
N VAL A 195 -4.53 8.86 -10.32
CA VAL A 195 -5.92 9.25 -10.62
C VAL A 195 -6.15 10.73 -10.37
N ILE A 196 -5.71 11.25 -9.22
CA ILE A 196 -5.84 12.68 -8.89
C ILE A 196 -5.02 13.54 -9.86
N ALA A 197 -3.79 13.13 -10.19
CA ALA A 197 -2.95 13.87 -11.12
C ALA A 197 -3.51 13.94 -12.54
N ASP A 198 -4.14 12.87 -13.04
CA ASP A 198 -4.84 12.84 -14.33
C ASP A 198 -6.04 13.81 -14.31
N ALA A 199 -6.86 13.75 -13.24
CA ALA A 199 -8.00 14.67 -13.10
C ALA A 199 -7.54 16.14 -13.07
N PHE A 200 -6.49 16.45 -12.32
CA PHE A 200 -5.95 17.81 -12.23
C PHE A 200 -5.36 18.30 -13.56
N ALA A 201 -4.63 17.43 -14.26
CA ALA A 201 -4.04 17.79 -15.55
C ALA A 201 -5.11 18.11 -16.62
N ARG A 202 -6.21 17.37 -16.64
CA ARG A 202 -7.36 17.64 -17.52
C ARG A 202 -8.03 18.99 -17.21
N GLU A 203 -7.90 19.44 -15.97
CA GLU A 203 -8.40 20.74 -15.51
C GLU A 203 -7.31 21.84 -15.55
N GLY A 204 -6.19 21.63 -16.24
CA GLY A 204 -5.16 22.66 -16.44
C GLY A 204 -4.29 22.93 -15.21
N ILE A 205 -4.13 21.96 -14.31
CA ILE A 205 -3.34 22.04 -13.08
C ILE A 205 -2.16 21.08 -13.21
N ALA A 206 -0.94 21.57 -12.99
CA ALA A 206 0.26 20.75 -13.02
C ALA A 206 0.46 20.00 -11.66
N THR A 207 1.12 18.85 -11.71
CA THR A 207 1.37 18.05 -10.50
C THR A 207 2.77 17.41 -10.52
N LEU A 208 3.40 17.32 -9.36
CA LEU A 208 4.62 16.53 -9.15
C LEU A 208 4.35 15.47 -8.09
N ARG A 209 4.47 14.21 -8.49
CA ARG A 209 4.45 13.03 -7.62
C ARG A 209 5.85 12.48 -7.53
N TYR A 210 6.32 12.08 -6.36
CA TYR A 210 7.68 11.55 -6.18
C TYR A 210 7.69 10.30 -5.31
N ASP A 211 8.67 9.43 -5.54
CA ASP A 211 8.92 8.26 -4.72
C ASP A 211 9.56 8.70 -3.40
N ASP A 212 9.10 8.19 -2.28
CA ASP A 212 9.71 8.44 -0.98
C ASP A 212 11.18 8.04 -0.96
N ARG A 213 11.96 8.62 -0.04
CA ARG A 213 13.35 8.19 0.17
C ARG A 213 13.44 6.67 0.39
N GLY A 214 14.29 6.02 -0.39
CA GLY A 214 14.48 4.57 -0.36
C GLY A 214 13.33 3.76 -0.96
N ALA A 215 12.37 4.39 -1.64
CA ALA A 215 11.32 3.75 -2.41
C ALA A 215 11.52 3.99 -3.91
N GLY A 216 10.89 3.16 -4.75
CA GLY A 216 10.89 3.31 -6.20
C GLY A 216 12.29 3.55 -6.75
N GLU A 217 12.47 4.71 -7.41
CA GLU A 217 13.74 5.15 -8.00
C GLU A 217 14.51 6.16 -7.13
N SER A 218 13.95 6.53 -5.97
CA SER A 218 14.58 7.46 -5.02
C SER A 218 15.67 6.79 -4.21
N THR A 219 16.75 7.52 -3.95
CA THR A 219 17.84 7.06 -3.08
C THR A 219 17.52 7.30 -1.60
N GLY A 220 18.45 6.93 -0.72
CA GLY A 220 18.30 7.10 0.72
C GLY A 220 17.84 5.83 1.43
N VAL A 221 17.62 5.93 2.74
CA VAL A 221 17.22 4.82 3.60
C VAL A 221 15.92 5.20 4.30
N PHE A 222 14.86 4.46 4.01
CA PHE A 222 13.54 4.69 4.62
C PHE A 222 13.54 4.33 6.11
N ALA A 223 14.19 3.23 6.50
CA ALA A 223 14.12 2.69 7.87
C ALA A 223 14.63 3.66 8.95
N ASP A 224 15.52 4.58 8.58
CA ASP A 224 16.12 5.55 9.51
C ASP A 224 15.42 6.92 9.46
N ALA A 225 14.46 7.08 8.55
CA ALA A 225 13.76 8.36 8.32
C ALA A 225 12.72 8.64 9.41
N THR A 226 12.46 9.92 9.59
CA THR A 226 11.45 10.45 10.50
C THR A 226 10.49 11.37 9.74
N ILE A 227 9.39 11.81 10.37
CA ILE A 227 8.46 12.78 9.78
C ILE A 227 9.19 14.08 9.38
N ALA A 228 10.20 14.49 10.14
CA ALA A 228 10.99 15.67 9.80
C ALA A 228 11.77 15.48 8.50
N ASP A 229 12.29 14.27 8.26
CA ASP A 229 12.99 13.94 7.02
C ASP A 229 12.03 13.96 5.82
N PHE A 230 10.80 13.40 5.97
CA PHE A 230 9.78 13.43 4.92
C PHE A 230 9.27 14.84 4.64
N ARG A 231 9.11 15.68 5.69
CA ARG A 231 8.80 17.11 5.53
C ARG A 231 9.90 17.83 4.75
N ASP A 232 11.15 17.58 5.03
CA ASP A 232 12.28 18.24 4.38
C ASP A 232 12.44 17.73 2.93
N ASP A 233 12.10 16.47 2.65
CA ASP A 233 11.98 15.92 1.29
C ASP A 233 10.89 16.68 0.50
N ALA A 234 9.71 16.80 1.08
CA ALA A 234 8.60 17.54 0.46
C ALA A 234 8.96 19.01 0.24
N LEU A 235 9.62 19.66 1.21
CA LEU A 235 10.10 21.05 1.06
C LEU A 235 11.10 21.18 -0.08
N SER A 236 11.97 20.20 -0.29
CA SER A 236 12.91 20.22 -1.42
C SER A 236 12.18 20.12 -2.76
N GLY A 237 11.11 19.33 -2.84
CA GLY A 237 10.21 19.26 -4.00
C GLY A 237 9.47 20.58 -4.25
N VAL A 238 8.95 21.22 -3.20
CA VAL A 238 8.36 22.57 -3.29
C VAL A 238 9.36 23.58 -3.85
N ASN A 239 10.59 23.56 -3.34
CA ASN A 239 11.66 24.46 -3.81
C ASN A 239 12.04 24.19 -5.28
N TYR A 240 12.05 22.93 -5.70
CA TYR A 240 12.24 22.57 -7.10
C TYR A 240 11.13 23.18 -7.97
N LEU A 241 9.87 23.07 -7.56
CA LEU A 241 8.72 23.61 -8.30
C LEU A 241 8.73 25.14 -8.36
N LYS A 242 9.11 25.85 -7.29
CA LYS A 242 9.21 27.31 -7.24
C LYS A 242 10.20 27.90 -8.28
N ASN A 243 11.16 27.13 -8.75
CA ASN A 243 12.05 27.54 -9.85
C ASN A 243 11.33 27.55 -11.20
N ARG A 244 10.20 26.84 -11.33
CA ARG A 244 9.47 26.63 -12.59
C ARG A 244 8.11 27.31 -12.62
N PHE A 245 7.45 27.46 -11.46
CA PHE A 245 6.07 27.94 -11.33
C PHE A 245 5.96 29.06 -10.30
N ASP A 246 5.02 29.96 -10.54
CA ASP A 246 4.77 31.12 -9.66
C ASP A 246 3.75 30.81 -8.55
N LYS A 247 2.94 29.76 -8.70
CA LYS A 247 1.92 29.31 -7.74
C LYS A 247 2.17 27.84 -7.39
N VAL A 248 2.73 27.58 -6.22
CA VAL A 248 3.11 26.24 -5.76
C VAL A 248 2.34 25.85 -4.52
N GLY A 249 1.47 24.87 -4.65
CA GLY A 249 0.76 24.25 -3.53
C GLY A 249 1.28 22.85 -3.22
N VAL A 250 0.70 22.27 -2.18
CA VAL A 250 0.90 20.86 -1.80
C VAL A 250 -0.44 20.16 -1.61
N ILE A 251 -0.44 18.87 -1.88
CA ILE A 251 -1.52 17.96 -1.52
C ILE A 251 -0.90 16.76 -0.80
N GLY A 252 -1.40 16.42 0.37
CA GLY A 252 -0.89 15.28 1.13
C GLY A 252 -2.01 14.40 1.64
N HIS A 253 -1.76 13.10 1.66
CA HIS A 253 -2.68 12.10 2.18
C HIS A 253 -2.18 11.58 3.53
N SER A 254 -3.07 11.40 4.50
CA SER A 254 -2.75 10.83 5.82
C SER A 254 -1.58 11.59 6.49
N GLU A 255 -0.46 10.94 6.80
CA GLU A 255 0.76 11.61 7.29
C GLU A 255 1.21 12.74 6.34
N GLY A 256 1.10 12.53 5.02
CA GLY A 256 1.38 13.56 4.03
C GLY A 256 0.48 14.79 4.17
N GLY A 257 -0.78 14.61 4.57
CA GLY A 257 -1.70 15.71 4.90
C GLY A 257 -1.23 16.51 6.11
N THR A 258 -0.68 15.83 7.13
CA THR A 258 -0.04 16.47 8.29
C THR A 258 1.20 17.27 7.87
N ILE A 259 2.04 16.69 6.99
CA ILE A 259 3.23 17.37 6.45
C ILE A 259 2.80 18.58 5.59
N ALA A 260 1.73 18.47 4.80
CA ALA A 260 1.19 19.60 4.04
C ALA A 260 0.81 20.76 4.97
N MET A 261 0.18 20.46 6.11
CA MET A 261 -0.14 21.47 7.12
C MET A 261 1.10 22.06 7.78
N MET A 262 2.16 21.28 8.03
CA MET A 262 3.44 21.79 8.53
C MET A 262 4.08 22.78 7.55
N LEU A 263 4.08 22.47 6.24
CA LEU A 263 4.61 23.34 5.20
C LEU A 263 3.77 24.62 5.05
N ALA A 264 2.45 24.52 5.14
CA ALA A 264 1.55 25.67 5.15
C ALA A 264 1.78 26.58 6.38
N ALA A 265 1.93 26.00 7.57
CA ALA A 265 2.24 26.74 8.80
C ALA A 265 3.62 27.43 8.76
N GLY A 266 4.58 26.84 8.04
CA GLY A 266 5.87 27.45 7.74
C GLY A 266 5.84 28.50 6.62
N ASN A 267 4.68 28.82 6.04
CA ASN A 267 4.52 29.72 4.90
C ASN A 267 5.39 29.32 3.68
N GLN A 268 5.54 28.02 3.47
CA GLN A 268 6.37 27.47 2.40
C GLN A 268 5.60 27.27 1.10
N VAL A 269 4.27 27.38 1.11
CA VAL A 269 3.39 27.10 -0.03
C VAL A 269 2.29 28.15 -0.18
N ASP A 270 1.77 28.30 -1.38
CA ASP A 270 0.74 29.29 -1.72
C ASP A 270 -0.67 28.79 -1.41
N PHE A 271 -0.87 27.46 -1.34
CA PHE A 271 -2.12 26.81 -0.96
C PHE A 271 -1.84 25.36 -0.56
N ALA A 272 -2.73 24.73 0.20
CA ALA A 272 -2.56 23.36 0.66
C ALA A 272 -3.86 22.55 0.62
N ILE A 273 -3.76 21.27 0.25
CA ILE A 273 -4.84 20.30 0.35
C ILE A 273 -4.40 19.20 1.35
N SER A 274 -5.21 18.97 2.38
CA SER A 274 -5.05 17.88 3.34
C SER A 274 -6.13 16.84 3.12
N LEU A 275 -5.75 15.65 2.68
CA LEU A 275 -6.60 14.48 2.48
C LEU A 275 -6.43 13.55 3.67
N ALA A 276 -7.45 13.45 4.53
CA ALA A 276 -7.43 12.62 5.75
C ALA A 276 -6.16 12.83 6.60
N GLY A 277 -5.62 14.07 6.61
CA GLY A 277 -4.42 14.41 7.39
C GLY A 277 -4.72 14.48 8.88
N MET A 278 -3.76 14.01 9.70
CA MET A 278 -3.87 14.14 11.15
C MET A 278 -3.70 15.60 11.56
N ALA A 279 -4.73 16.16 12.19
CA ALA A 279 -4.71 17.49 12.79
C ALA A 279 -4.69 17.43 14.33
N VAL A 280 -5.10 16.31 14.93
CA VAL A 280 -4.82 15.96 16.32
C VAL A 280 -3.45 15.31 16.44
N SER A 281 -2.97 15.06 17.67
CA SER A 281 -1.65 14.45 17.84
C SER A 281 -1.57 13.02 17.28
N GLY A 282 -0.36 12.59 16.90
CA GLY A 282 -0.11 11.21 16.53
C GLY A 282 -0.45 10.22 17.65
N ALA A 283 -0.26 10.63 18.92
CA ALA A 283 -0.68 9.85 20.08
C ALA A 283 -2.20 9.61 20.08
N GLU A 284 -3.02 10.66 19.90
CA GLU A 284 -4.49 10.55 19.83
C GLU A 284 -4.93 9.69 18.65
N THR A 285 -4.31 9.87 17.50
CA THR A 285 -4.57 9.07 16.29
C THR A 285 -4.30 7.58 16.53
N LEU A 286 -3.16 7.23 17.12
CA LEU A 286 -2.81 5.84 17.42
C LEU A 286 -3.73 5.21 18.47
N VAL A 287 -4.17 5.96 19.48
CA VAL A 287 -5.16 5.48 20.45
C VAL A 287 -6.48 5.19 19.75
N TRP A 288 -6.93 6.08 18.85
CA TRP A 288 -8.13 5.86 18.04
C TRP A 288 -8.01 4.60 17.19
N GLN A 289 -6.93 4.43 16.45
CA GLN A 289 -6.69 3.24 15.60
C GLN A 289 -6.74 1.94 16.41
N ASN A 290 -6.11 1.92 17.59
CA ASN A 290 -6.16 0.77 18.48
C ASN A 290 -7.58 0.48 18.96
N ARG A 291 -8.36 1.51 19.30
CA ARG A 291 -9.77 1.37 19.70
C ARG A 291 -10.61 0.71 18.60
N ILE A 292 -10.49 1.20 17.37
CA ILE A 292 -11.21 0.64 16.21
C ILE A 292 -10.79 -0.80 15.94
N ALA A 293 -9.49 -1.09 15.95
CA ALA A 293 -8.97 -2.43 15.70
C ALA A 293 -9.44 -3.45 16.76
N LEU A 294 -9.43 -3.08 18.03
CA LEU A 294 -9.90 -3.95 19.12
C LEU A 294 -11.41 -4.16 19.07
N ALA A 295 -12.19 -3.13 18.73
CA ALA A 295 -13.62 -3.25 18.54
C ALA A 295 -13.95 -4.19 17.37
N ALA A 296 -13.27 -4.04 16.24
CA ALA A 296 -13.40 -4.94 15.09
C ALA A 296 -13.01 -6.38 15.41
N ALA A 297 -12.02 -6.59 16.29
CA ALA A 297 -11.63 -7.89 16.80
C ALA A 297 -12.60 -8.49 17.82
N GLY A 298 -13.69 -7.79 18.19
CA GLY A 298 -14.75 -8.28 19.08
C GLY A 298 -14.42 -8.22 20.57
N PHE A 299 -13.42 -7.42 20.99
CA PHE A 299 -13.16 -7.21 22.41
C PHE A 299 -14.24 -6.35 23.06
N THR A 300 -14.48 -6.59 24.36
CA THR A 300 -15.48 -5.83 25.13
C THR A 300 -14.98 -4.42 25.45
N GLN A 301 -15.91 -3.47 25.62
CA GLN A 301 -15.57 -2.08 25.89
C GLN A 301 -14.61 -1.89 27.09
N PRO A 302 -14.77 -2.58 28.26
CA PRO A 302 -13.83 -2.46 29.37
C PRO A 302 -12.40 -2.89 29.01
N VAL A 303 -12.24 -3.94 28.19
CA VAL A 303 -10.93 -4.40 27.71
C VAL A 303 -10.30 -3.36 26.77
N ILE A 304 -11.10 -2.82 25.83
CA ILE A 304 -10.68 -1.76 24.91
C ILE A 304 -10.22 -0.53 25.69
N ASP A 305 -11.01 -0.08 26.67
CA ASP A 305 -10.69 1.11 27.47
C ASP A 305 -9.41 0.91 28.29
N THR A 306 -9.23 -0.28 28.90
CA THR A 306 -8.00 -0.62 29.65
C THR A 306 -6.78 -0.60 28.74
N TYR A 307 -6.87 -1.21 27.55
CA TYR A 307 -5.77 -1.26 26.60
C TYR A 307 -5.44 0.14 26.06
N CYS A 308 -6.44 0.89 25.59
CA CYS A 308 -6.25 2.22 25.03
C CYS A 308 -5.70 3.22 26.07
N LYS A 309 -6.13 3.11 27.34
CA LYS A 309 -5.55 3.90 28.43
C LYS A 309 -4.08 3.59 28.63
N ALA A 310 -3.69 2.30 28.68
CA ALA A 310 -2.31 1.90 28.88
C ALA A 310 -1.40 2.32 27.72
N ILE A 311 -1.90 2.24 26.46
CA ILE A 311 -1.19 2.74 25.27
C ILE A 311 -1.02 4.25 25.34
N GLY A 312 -2.08 5.02 25.67
CA GLY A 312 -2.02 6.46 25.82
C GLY A 312 -1.01 6.90 26.90
N GLU A 313 -1.03 6.26 28.08
CA GLU A 313 -0.02 6.48 29.12
C GLU A 313 1.40 6.18 28.62
N SER A 314 1.57 5.17 27.78
CA SER A 314 2.87 4.84 27.16
C SER A 314 3.35 5.94 26.20
N PHE A 315 2.43 6.55 25.44
CA PHE A 315 2.74 7.67 24.56
C PHE A 315 3.11 8.94 25.33
N GLU A 316 2.43 9.20 26.46
CA GLU A 316 2.81 10.27 27.38
C GLU A 316 4.24 10.08 27.93
N VAL A 317 4.61 8.83 28.24
CA VAL A 317 5.98 8.52 28.66
C VAL A 317 7.01 8.77 27.55
N ILE A 318 6.66 8.48 26.30
CA ILE A 318 7.53 8.76 25.13
C ILE A 318 7.77 10.26 24.96
N THR A 319 6.74 11.08 25.17
CA THR A 319 6.80 12.55 24.95
C THR A 319 7.35 13.32 26.15
N HIS A 320 7.00 12.92 27.35
CA HIS A 320 7.29 13.69 28.57
C HIS A 320 8.22 12.96 29.55
N GLY A 321 8.55 11.71 29.28
CA GLY A 321 9.31 10.86 30.19
C GLY A 321 8.42 10.24 31.29
N GLY A 322 9.00 9.34 32.05
CA GLY A 322 8.29 8.66 33.14
C GLY A 322 8.50 7.15 33.14
N ARG A 323 7.60 6.43 33.80
CA ARG A 323 7.64 4.97 33.91
C ARG A 323 6.58 4.34 33.01
N MET A 324 7.02 3.45 32.12
CA MET A 324 6.12 2.68 31.26
C MET A 324 5.15 1.80 32.07
N PRO A 325 3.87 1.71 31.66
CA PRO A 325 2.93 0.77 32.24
C PRO A 325 3.48 -0.67 32.13
N GLN A 326 3.20 -1.48 33.15
CA GLN A 326 3.63 -2.87 33.21
C GLN A 326 2.53 -3.78 32.66
N ALA A 327 2.81 -4.56 31.61
CA ALA A 327 1.82 -5.43 30.97
C ALA A 327 1.14 -6.40 31.96
N ASP A 328 1.91 -6.95 32.90
CA ASP A 328 1.40 -7.91 33.90
C ASP A 328 0.43 -7.27 34.90
N ALA A 329 0.51 -5.96 35.12
CA ALA A 329 -0.39 -5.23 36.00
C ALA A 329 -1.72 -4.84 35.34
N LEU A 330 -1.84 -5.01 34.03
CA LEU A 330 -3.06 -4.68 33.29
C LEU A 330 -4.07 -5.84 33.37
N ASP A 331 -5.33 -5.50 33.60
CA ASP A 331 -6.45 -6.49 33.53
C ASP A 331 -6.84 -6.69 32.05
N LEU A 332 -5.99 -7.44 31.34
CA LEU A 332 -6.12 -7.74 29.92
C LEU A 332 -5.91 -9.24 29.66
N PRO A 333 -6.55 -9.77 28.61
CA PRO A 333 -6.22 -11.11 28.09
C PRO A 333 -4.73 -11.24 27.73
N ASP A 334 -4.15 -12.43 27.88
CA ASP A 334 -2.72 -12.66 27.60
C ASP A 334 -2.29 -12.29 26.19
N VAL A 335 -3.20 -12.47 25.20
CA VAL A 335 -2.93 -12.08 23.82
C VAL A 335 -2.71 -10.57 23.70
N LEU A 336 -3.48 -9.77 24.42
CA LEU A 336 -3.34 -8.31 24.42
C LEU A 336 -2.14 -7.85 25.25
N LYS A 337 -1.79 -8.54 26.33
CA LYS A 337 -0.54 -8.26 27.07
C LYS A 337 0.70 -8.47 26.18
N LYS A 338 0.72 -9.56 25.40
CA LYS A 338 1.79 -9.81 24.42
C LYS A 338 1.84 -8.76 23.32
N ASN A 339 0.68 -8.40 22.77
CA ASN A 339 0.57 -7.34 21.77
C ASN A 339 1.05 -5.99 22.33
N PHE A 340 0.64 -5.63 23.55
CA PHE A 340 1.08 -4.42 24.23
C PHE A 340 2.61 -4.35 24.36
N LEU A 341 3.26 -5.45 24.77
CA LEU A 341 4.73 -5.51 24.85
C LEU A 341 5.39 -5.34 23.47
N ALA A 342 4.80 -5.88 22.40
CA ALA A 342 5.29 -5.68 21.03
C ALA A 342 5.19 -4.21 20.62
N VAL A 343 4.06 -3.56 20.92
CA VAL A 343 3.86 -2.13 20.65
C VAL A 343 4.86 -1.28 21.45
N LEU A 344 5.10 -1.60 22.74
CA LEU A 344 6.11 -0.89 23.54
C LEU A 344 7.51 -0.93 22.94
N ASN A 345 7.88 -2.03 22.27
CA ASN A 345 9.15 -2.12 21.55
C ASN A 345 9.12 -1.26 20.26
N GLN A 346 8.02 -1.31 19.50
CA GLN A 346 7.89 -0.58 18.24
C GLN A 346 7.95 0.94 18.43
N ILE A 347 7.30 1.47 19.46
CA ILE A 347 7.26 2.92 19.75
C ILE A 347 8.62 3.49 20.18
N GLN A 348 9.64 2.64 20.40
CA GLN A 348 11.01 3.12 20.71
C GLN A 348 11.76 3.62 19.48
N SER A 349 11.31 3.31 18.26
CA SER A 349 11.99 3.78 17.05
C SER A 349 11.97 5.32 16.95
N PRO A 350 12.97 5.94 16.33
CA PRO A 350 13.01 7.40 16.13
C PRO A 350 11.76 7.91 15.39
N TYR A 351 11.33 7.22 14.35
CA TYR A 351 10.11 7.53 13.61
C TYR A 351 8.88 7.57 14.52
N MET A 352 8.62 6.47 15.26
CA MET A 352 7.43 6.38 16.10
C MET A 352 7.41 7.41 17.23
N LYS A 353 8.57 7.69 17.83
CA LYS A 353 8.68 8.76 18.83
C LYS A 353 8.29 10.11 18.27
N GLN A 354 8.75 10.43 17.07
CA GLN A 354 8.39 11.68 16.43
C GLN A 354 6.93 11.69 15.99
N PHE A 355 6.42 10.57 15.41
CA PHE A 355 5.03 10.44 15.06
C PHE A 355 4.10 10.69 16.24
N ILE A 356 4.34 10.01 17.36
CA ILE A 356 3.56 10.17 18.61
C ILE A 356 3.56 11.62 19.09
N ALA A 357 4.72 12.31 19.03
CA ALA A 357 4.87 13.68 19.47
C ALA A 357 4.38 14.73 18.46
N THR A 358 4.06 14.31 17.21
CA THR A 358 3.60 15.25 16.19
C THR A 358 2.20 15.74 16.49
N ASP A 359 2.04 17.06 16.61
CA ASP A 359 0.78 17.78 16.79
C ASP A 359 0.86 19.10 16.03
N VAL A 360 -0.01 19.30 15.04
CA VAL A 360 0.00 20.52 14.23
C VAL A 360 -0.86 21.65 14.82
N ARG A 361 -1.73 21.35 15.80
CA ARG A 361 -2.65 22.34 16.41
C ARG A 361 -1.96 23.62 16.86
N PRO A 362 -0.79 23.57 17.56
CA PRO A 362 -0.11 24.80 18.00
C PRO A 362 0.34 25.71 16.86
N SER A 363 0.53 25.18 15.65
CA SER A 363 1.01 25.90 14.48
C SER A 363 -0.09 26.32 13.49
N LEU A 364 -1.31 25.80 13.61
CA LEU A 364 -2.40 26.12 12.67
C LEU A 364 -2.69 27.61 12.57
N GLY A 365 -2.59 28.35 13.69
CA GLY A 365 -2.77 29.80 13.70
C GLY A 365 -1.70 30.59 12.91
N THR A 366 -0.62 29.96 12.44
CA THR A 366 0.40 30.62 11.58
C THR A 366 0.14 30.39 10.09
N VAL A 367 -0.78 29.49 9.73
CA VAL A 367 -1.12 29.20 8.34
C VAL A 367 -1.71 30.45 7.69
N GLY A 368 -1.01 30.98 6.67
CA GLY A 368 -1.41 32.20 5.95
C GLY A 368 -2.06 31.93 4.60
N CYS A 369 -1.89 30.74 4.05
CA CYS A 369 -2.41 30.37 2.74
C CYS A 369 -3.80 29.70 2.84
N PRO A 370 -4.59 29.67 1.73
CA PRO A 370 -5.82 28.88 1.66
C PRO A 370 -5.57 27.38 1.87
N VAL A 371 -6.50 26.73 2.58
CA VAL A 371 -6.47 25.29 2.87
C VAL A 371 -7.78 24.63 2.44
N LEU A 372 -7.68 23.53 1.72
CA LEU A 372 -8.76 22.57 1.56
C LEU A 372 -8.46 21.34 2.42
N ALA A 373 -9.31 21.02 3.38
CA ALA A 373 -9.18 19.81 4.18
C ALA A 373 -10.39 18.91 3.97
N LEU A 374 -10.13 17.68 3.58
CA LEU A 374 -11.14 16.64 3.35
C LEU A 374 -10.86 15.43 4.22
N ASN A 375 -11.89 14.81 4.77
CA ASN A 375 -11.79 13.53 5.43
C ASN A 375 -13.07 12.72 5.26
N GLY A 376 -12.95 11.41 5.09
CA GLY A 376 -14.07 10.50 4.94
C GLY A 376 -14.80 10.23 6.27
N THR A 377 -16.13 10.20 6.24
CA THR A 377 -16.91 9.90 7.46
C THR A 377 -16.82 8.43 7.88
N MET A 378 -16.32 7.56 6.98
CA MET A 378 -16.06 6.13 7.24
C MET A 378 -14.56 5.84 7.44
N ASP A 379 -13.74 6.87 7.67
CA ASP A 379 -12.32 6.70 7.89
C ASP A 379 -12.03 6.07 9.27
N ASN A 380 -11.50 4.85 9.26
CA ASN A 380 -11.13 4.10 10.46
C ASN A 380 -9.64 4.28 10.85
N GLN A 381 -8.86 5.10 10.12
CA GLN A 381 -7.46 5.36 10.42
C GLN A 381 -7.23 6.77 10.99
N VAL A 382 -7.92 7.77 10.42
CA VAL A 382 -7.88 9.16 10.91
C VAL A 382 -9.31 9.62 11.18
N GLU A 383 -9.66 9.79 12.45
CA GLU A 383 -11.03 10.12 12.85
C GLU A 383 -11.48 11.46 12.24
N CYS A 384 -12.58 11.41 11.48
CA CYS A 384 -13.03 12.52 10.66
C CYS A 384 -13.35 13.78 11.47
N ASN A 385 -14.18 13.65 12.49
CA ASN A 385 -14.71 14.82 13.21
C ASN A 385 -13.63 15.55 14.00
N SER A 386 -12.87 14.84 14.84
CA SER A 386 -11.85 15.46 15.70
C SER A 386 -10.77 16.17 14.89
N ASN A 387 -10.35 15.58 13.75
CA ASN A 387 -9.33 16.18 12.89
C ASN A 387 -9.86 17.41 12.14
N LEU A 388 -11.06 17.33 11.55
CA LEU A 388 -11.65 18.48 10.89
C LEU A 388 -12.03 19.61 11.87
N GLU A 389 -12.47 19.29 13.11
CA GLU A 389 -12.74 20.27 14.15
C GLU A 389 -11.44 20.97 14.63
N ALA A 390 -10.36 20.21 14.77
CA ALA A 390 -9.05 20.78 15.11
C ALA A 390 -8.59 21.81 14.05
N LEU A 391 -8.79 21.49 12.76
CA LEU A 391 -8.49 22.43 11.67
C LEU A 391 -9.41 23.66 11.71
N ARG A 392 -10.73 23.48 11.88
CA ARG A 392 -11.68 24.61 11.98
C ARG A 392 -11.37 25.55 13.13
N GLY A 393 -10.99 24.98 14.28
CA GLY A 393 -10.65 25.76 15.48
C GLY A 393 -9.28 26.40 15.45
N GLY A 394 -8.33 25.85 14.68
CA GLY A 394 -6.94 26.29 14.66
C GLY A 394 -6.56 27.21 13.49
N LEU A 395 -7.15 27.00 12.31
CA LEU A 395 -6.86 27.80 11.11
C LEU A 395 -7.42 29.22 11.25
N ARG A 396 -6.72 30.18 10.66
CA ARG A 396 -7.24 31.55 10.51
C ARG A 396 -8.38 31.59 9.52
N ASP A 397 -9.28 32.52 9.70
CA ASP A 397 -10.33 32.80 8.72
C ASP A 397 -9.72 33.14 7.36
N ASN A 398 -10.09 32.37 6.36
CA ASN A 398 -9.70 32.58 4.98
C ASN A 398 -10.91 32.22 4.10
N PRO A 399 -11.44 33.16 3.28
CA PRO A 399 -12.68 32.92 2.52
C PRO A 399 -12.55 31.85 1.44
N VAL A 400 -11.34 31.49 1.05
CA VAL A 400 -11.06 30.42 0.08
C VAL A 400 -10.91 29.06 0.78
N SER A 401 -10.58 29.04 2.05
CA SER A 401 -10.42 27.77 2.78
C SER A 401 -11.74 27.03 2.93
N ARG A 402 -11.68 25.70 2.79
CA ARG A 402 -12.83 24.80 2.99
C ARG A 402 -12.41 23.60 3.82
N ILE A 403 -13.26 23.20 4.76
CA ILE A 403 -13.06 22.02 5.61
C ILE A 403 -14.32 21.18 5.52
N VAL A 404 -14.24 20.05 4.82
CA VAL A 404 -15.39 19.29 4.37
C VAL A 404 -15.27 17.81 4.78
N PRO A 405 -16.21 17.28 5.59
CA PRO A 405 -16.38 15.85 5.71
C PRO A 405 -16.98 15.28 4.43
N VAL A 406 -16.47 14.18 3.94
CA VAL A 406 -17.00 13.49 2.75
C VAL A 406 -17.75 12.24 3.22
N GLU A 407 -19.04 12.22 2.92
CA GLU A 407 -19.93 11.17 3.42
C GLU A 407 -19.66 9.82 2.74
N GLY A 408 -19.63 8.73 3.53
CA GLY A 408 -19.61 7.36 3.02
C GLY A 408 -18.29 6.87 2.43
N VAL A 409 -17.20 7.66 2.49
CA VAL A 409 -15.90 7.25 1.99
C VAL A 409 -14.92 6.90 3.12
N ASN A 410 -14.03 5.94 2.84
CA ASN A 410 -12.99 5.46 3.75
C ASN A 410 -11.74 6.35 3.75
N HIS A 411 -10.66 5.90 4.39
CA HIS A 411 -9.38 6.60 4.46
C HIS A 411 -8.73 6.87 3.09
N LEU A 412 -8.95 5.99 2.10
CA LEU A 412 -8.46 6.16 0.73
C LEU A 412 -9.43 6.96 -0.17
N PHE A 413 -10.47 7.53 0.42
CA PHE A 413 -11.54 8.23 -0.32
C PHE A 413 -12.27 7.34 -1.33
N GLN A 414 -12.51 6.08 -0.97
CA GLN A 414 -13.34 5.13 -1.72
C GLN A 414 -14.68 4.97 -1.03
N HIS A 415 -15.78 4.86 -1.78
CA HIS A 415 -17.06 4.43 -1.22
C HIS A 415 -16.92 3.02 -0.62
N CYS A 416 -17.37 2.85 0.60
CA CYS A 416 -17.16 1.62 1.37
C CYS A 416 -18.40 1.24 2.19
N LYS A 417 -18.37 0.07 2.80
CA LYS A 417 -19.43 -0.41 3.68
C LYS A 417 -19.09 -0.22 5.16
N THR A 418 -17.85 -0.47 5.53
CA THR A 418 -17.40 -0.46 6.92
C THR A 418 -16.23 0.49 7.16
N GLY A 419 -15.52 0.89 6.11
CA GLY A 419 -14.28 1.68 6.18
C GLY A 419 -13.05 0.88 6.61
N ALA A 420 -13.20 -0.43 6.81
CA ALA A 420 -12.10 -1.29 7.21
C ALA A 420 -11.06 -1.44 6.10
N VAL A 421 -9.77 -1.48 6.46
CA VAL A 421 -8.65 -1.70 5.53
C VAL A 421 -8.81 -2.98 4.70
N THR A 422 -9.49 -3.99 5.26
CA THR A 422 -9.78 -5.26 4.57
C THR A 422 -10.71 -5.12 3.36
N GLU A 423 -11.43 -4.01 3.21
CA GLU A 423 -12.29 -3.75 2.04
C GLU A 423 -11.51 -3.18 0.86
N TYR A 424 -10.37 -2.52 1.07
CA TYR A 424 -9.65 -1.75 0.04
C TYR A 424 -9.35 -2.58 -1.21
N ARG A 425 -8.97 -3.84 -1.02
CA ARG A 425 -8.64 -4.75 -2.12
C ARG A 425 -9.82 -5.04 -3.02
N ASP A 426 -11.01 -5.24 -2.44
CA ASP A 426 -12.20 -5.69 -3.15
C ASP A 426 -13.04 -4.53 -3.73
N ILE A 427 -12.73 -3.30 -3.36
CA ILE A 427 -13.32 -2.08 -3.96
C ILE A 427 -12.64 -1.83 -5.31
N GLU A 428 -13.42 -1.66 -6.38
CA GLU A 428 -12.87 -1.33 -7.71
C GLU A 428 -12.56 0.17 -7.88
N GLU A 429 -13.31 1.02 -7.17
CA GLU A 429 -13.11 2.47 -7.16
C GLU A 429 -11.79 2.82 -6.47
N THR A 430 -10.94 3.59 -7.17
CA THR A 430 -9.67 4.05 -6.60
C THR A 430 -9.85 5.33 -5.81
N PHE A 431 -10.70 6.24 -6.30
CA PHE A 431 -10.94 7.54 -5.66
C PHE A 431 -12.33 8.04 -6.02
N ALA A 432 -13.12 8.47 -5.04
CA ALA A 432 -14.51 8.92 -5.26
C ALA A 432 -14.58 10.14 -6.18
N PRO A 433 -15.40 10.10 -7.24
CA PRO A 433 -15.47 11.17 -8.24
C PRO A 433 -15.83 12.54 -7.65
N GLU A 434 -16.74 12.59 -6.67
CA GLU A 434 -17.14 13.82 -6.02
C GLU A 434 -16.00 14.48 -5.21
N VAL A 435 -15.04 13.69 -4.72
CA VAL A 435 -13.86 14.24 -4.05
C VAL A 435 -12.94 14.90 -5.07
N LEU A 436 -12.78 14.30 -6.26
CA LEU A 436 -12.05 14.93 -7.38
C LEU A 436 -12.73 16.24 -7.80
N GLU A 437 -14.05 16.27 -7.89
CA GLU A 437 -14.84 17.48 -8.22
C GLU A 437 -14.64 18.57 -7.15
N ILE A 438 -14.74 18.25 -5.86
CA ILE A 438 -14.50 19.22 -4.77
C ILE A 438 -13.11 19.84 -4.90
N MET A 439 -12.08 19.03 -5.17
CA MET A 439 -10.71 19.50 -5.29
C MET A 439 -10.51 20.37 -6.54
N THR A 440 -11.00 19.94 -7.70
CA THR A 440 -10.85 20.69 -8.95
C THR A 440 -11.63 22.01 -8.94
N ASP A 441 -12.83 22.03 -8.37
CA ASP A 441 -13.61 23.24 -8.14
C ASP A 441 -12.86 24.23 -7.25
N TRP A 442 -12.32 23.75 -6.13
CA TRP A 442 -11.57 24.61 -5.22
C TRP A 442 -10.29 25.16 -5.87
N LEU A 443 -9.59 24.32 -6.64
CA LEU A 443 -8.36 24.72 -7.35
C LEU A 443 -8.64 25.73 -8.49
N SER A 444 -9.86 25.88 -8.96
CA SER A 444 -10.23 26.88 -9.97
C SER A 444 -9.94 28.32 -9.51
N ALA A 445 -9.93 28.57 -8.19
CA ALA A 445 -9.59 29.88 -7.63
C ALA A 445 -8.11 30.28 -7.82
N PHE A 446 -7.25 29.35 -8.27
CA PHE A 446 -5.81 29.59 -8.46
C PHE A 446 -5.38 29.62 -9.94
N LYS A 447 -6.30 29.34 -10.88
CA LYS A 447 -6.05 29.38 -12.33
C LYS A 447 -5.83 30.79 -12.88
#